data_d0b5d688b935253bd01117c160920a7d
#
_entry.id   d0b5d688b935253bd01117c160920a7d
#
_cell.length_a   1.000
_cell.length_b   1.000
_cell.length_c   1.000
_cell.angle_alpha   90.00
_cell.angle_beta   90.00
_cell.angle_gamma   90.00
#
_symmetry.space_group_name_H-M   'P 1'
#
loop_
_entity.id
_entity.type
_entity.pdbx_description
1 polymer ?
#
loop_
_entity_poly.entity_id
_entity_poly.type
_entity_poly.pdbx_seq_one_letter_code
_entity_poly.pdbx_strand_id
1 'polypeptide(L)'
;MTDIVTLTNLTKTYNGIPALRDVTMSIPSGKIIGLLGPNGSGKTTLIKILNGLLQPTSGLVTINGFQPSPITKAQVAYLPDTTYLDESKTIQYYLDFFQDFYADFRYPLALQLLQDLK
;
A
#
# COMPACT_ATOMS: atom_id res chain seq x y z
N MET A 1 19.46 -6.39 9.52
CA MET A 1 18.10 -5.88 9.40
C MET A 1 17.44 -6.49 8.17
N THR A 2 16.23 -6.98 8.30
CA THR A 2 15.54 -7.65 7.21
C THR A 2 14.84 -6.62 6.32
N ASP A 3 14.94 -6.80 4.99
CA ASP A 3 14.18 -5.96 4.07
C ASP A 3 12.73 -6.40 4.05
N ILE A 4 11.82 -5.45 4.26
CA ILE A 4 10.39 -5.77 4.26
C ILE A 4 9.81 -5.76 2.85
N VAL A 5 10.38 -4.94 1.95
CA VAL A 5 9.95 -4.88 0.55
C VAL A 5 11.17 -5.05 -0.32
N THR A 6 11.07 -5.93 -1.32
CA THR A 6 12.11 -6.07 -2.34
C THR A 6 11.48 -5.98 -3.73
N LEU A 7 12.14 -5.24 -4.61
CA LEU A 7 11.79 -5.11 -6.02
C LEU A 7 12.97 -5.60 -6.83
N THR A 8 12.72 -6.49 -7.78
CA THR A 8 13.76 -7.03 -8.65
C THR A 8 13.32 -6.89 -10.09
N ASN A 9 14.00 -6.02 -10.83
CA ASN A 9 13.74 -5.75 -12.25
C ASN A 9 12.25 -5.50 -12.52
N LEU A 10 11.62 -4.72 -11.65
CA LEU A 10 10.18 -4.46 -11.72
C LEU A 10 9.88 -3.52 -12.87
N THR A 11 8.99 -3.94 -13.75
CA THR A 11 8.55 -3.17 -14.91
C THR A 11 7.03 -3.20 -14.98
N LYS A 12 6.44 -2.05 -15.24
CA LYS A 12 5.00 -1.93 -15.53
C LYS A 12 4.83 -1.01 -16.71
N THR A 13 4.20 -1.52 -17.77
CA THR A 13 3.91 -0.77 -19.00
C THR A 13 2.43 -0.68 -19.21
N TYR A 14 2.01 0.46 -19.77
CA TYR A 14 0.63 0.68 -20.23
C TYR A 14 0.69 1.03 -21.72
N ASN A 15 0.09 0.18 -22.56
CA ASN A 15 0.08 0.39 -24.01
C ASN A 15 1.49 0.66 -24.56
N GLY A 16 2.46 -0.13 -24.11
CA GLY A 16 3.84 -0.02 -24.56
C GLY A 16 4.66 1.09 -23.91
N ILE A 17 4.05 1.92 -23.06
CA ILE A 17 4.75 3.01 -22.38
C ILE A 17 5.06 2.59 -20.94
N PRO A 18 6.34 2.51 -20.54
CA PRO A 18 6.68 2.08 -19.18
C PRO A 18 6.39 3.18 -18.15
N ALA A 19 5.61 2.83 -17.12
CA ALA A 19 5.46 3.66 -15.95
C ALA A 19 6.57 3.36 -14.93
N LEU A 20 6.99 2.10 -14.86
CA LEU A 20 8.16 1.65 -14.11
C LEU A 20 9.02 0.83 -15.06
N ARG A 21 10.32 1.06 -15.03
CA ARG A 21 11.26 0.37 -15.91
C ARG A 21 12.41 -0.20 -15.09
N ASP A 22 12.43 -1.53 -14.98
CA ASP A 22 13.58 -2.28 -14.49
C ASP A 22 14.04 -1.81 -13.10
N VAL A 23 13.08 -1.56 -12.19
CA VAL A 23 13.35 -1.01 -10.88
C VAL A 23 13.80 -2.12 -9.94
N THR A 24 14.98 -1.97 -9.37
CA THR A 24 15.53 -2.89 -8.38
C THR A 24 15.88 -2.09 -7.14
N MET A 25 15.24 -2.43 -6.02
CA MET A 25 15.51 -1.77 -4.74
C MET A 25 14.98 -2.60 -3.60
N SER A 26 15.48 -2.30 -2.40
CA SER A 26 15.03 -2.92 -1.16
C SER A 26 14.65 -1.83 -0.16
N ILE A 27 13.62 -2.10 0.62
CA ILE A 27 13.20 -1.20 1.69
C ILE A 27 13.34 -1.94 3.02
N PRO A 28 14.19 -1.47 3.93
CA PRO A 28 14.35 -2.13 5.22
C PRO A 28 13.14 -1.92 6.12
N SER A 29 12.90 -2.87 7.00
CA SER A 29 11.83 -2.74 7.99
C SER A 29 12.19 -1.71 9.05
N GLY A 30 11.17 -1.16 9.71
CA GLY A 30 11.36 -0.21 10.80
C GLY A 30 11.78 1.18 10.37
N LYS A 31 11.59 1.54 9.10
CA LYS A 31 11.99 2.85 8.55
C LYS A 31 10.81 3.57 7.93
N ILE A 32 10.89 4.89 7.94
CA ILE A 32 9.98 5.75 7.17
C ILE A 32 10.72 6.14 5.90
N ILE A 33 10.16 5.78 4.76
CA ILE A 33 10.80 5.96 3.46
C ILE A 33 9.99 6.98 2.65
N GLY A 34 10.67 8.01 2.16
CA GLY A 34 10.07 8.99 1.26
C GLY A 34 10.23 8.55 -0.19
N LEU A 35 9.14 8.58 -0.95
CA LEU A 35 9.16 8.29 -2.38
C LEU A 35 8.86 9.59 -3.10
N LEU A 36 9.92 10.21 -3.64
CA LEU A 36 9.84 11.54 -4.21
C LEU A 36 9.95 11.47 -5.72
N GLY A 37 9.32 12.41 -6.38
CA GLY A 37 9.37 12.56 -7.82
C GLY A 37 8.18 13.34 -8.33
N PRO A 38 8.24 13.84 -9.56
CA PRO A 38 7.13 14.57 -10.16
C PRO A 38 5.96 13.63 -10.46
N ASN A 39 4.78 14.21 -10.72
CA ASN A 39 3.63 13.45 -11.17
C ASN A 39 3.98 12.72 -12.47
N GLY A 40 3.54 11.47 -12.58
CA GLY A 40 3.87 10.65 -13.74
C GLY A 40 5.19 9.90 -13.67
N SER A 41 5.90 9.99 -12.53
CA SER A 41 7.17 9.28 -12.35
C SER A 41 7.02 7.80 -11.93
N GLY A 42 5.80 7.30 -11.84
CA GLY A 42 5.55 5.91 -11.49
C GLY A 42 5.28 5.65 -10.01
N LYS A 43 5.26 6.68 -9.17
CA LYS A 43 5.03 6.52 -7.73
C LYS A 43 3.71 5.83 -7.42
N THR A 44 2.63 6.32 -8.02
CA THR A 44 1.29 5.75 -7.82
C THR A 44 1.22 4.32 -8.34
N THR A 45 1.88 4.04 -9.47
CA THR A 45 1.94 2.70 -10.04
C THR A 45 2.62 1.73 -9.06
N LEU A 46 3.75 2.14 -8.50
CA LEU A 46 4.48 1.31 -7.53
C LEU A 46 3.62 1.03 -6.30
N ILE A 47 2.98 2.06 -5.77
CA ILE A 47 2.13 1.92 -4.58
C ILE A 47 0.97 0.95 -4.86
N LYS A 48 0.36 1.06 -6.03
CA LYS A 48 -0.75 0.15 -6.40
C LYS A 48 -0.28 -1.29 -6.54
N ILE A 49 0.92 -1.51 -7.07
CA ILE A 49 1.49 -2.86 -7.17
C ILE A 49 1.73 -3.43 -5.76
N LEU A 50 2.28 -2.64 -4.86
CA LEU A 50 2.53 -3.07 -3.48
C LEU A 50 1.22 -3.43 -2.75
N ASN A 51 0.12 -2.78 -3.11
CA ASN A 51 -1.18 -3.08 -2.53
C ASN A 51 -1.94 -4.19 -3.24
N GLY A 52 -1.34 -4.80 -4.26
CA GLY A 52 -1.99 -5.86 -5.02
C GLY A 52 -3.11 -5.38 -5.94
N LEU A 53 -3.18 -4.08 -6.21
CA LEU A 53 -4.20 -3.50 -7.09
C LEU A 53 -3.81 -3.56 -8.55
N LEU A 54 -2.51 -3.70 -8.85
CA LEU A 54 -1.98 -3.85 -10.19
C LEU A 54 -1.00 -5.01 -10.22
N GLN A 55 -0.96 -5.71 -11.35
CA GLN A 55 0.04 -6.74 -11.60
C GLN A 55 1.23 -6.13 -12.33
N PRO A 56 2.47 -6.47 -11.97
CA PRO A 56 3.62 -6.03 -12.77
C PRO A 56 3.59 -6.66 -14.15
N THR A 57 4.15 -5.94 -15.13
CA THR A 57 4.34 -6.51 -16.48
C THR A 57 5.44 -7.58 -16.42
N SER A 58 6.51 -7.30 -15.69
CA SER A 58 7.59 -8.26 -15.46
C SER A 58 8.33 -7.88 -14.17
N GLY A 59 9.20 -8.77 -13.73
CA GLY A 59 9.95 -8.60 -12.50
C GLY A 59 9.25 -9.18 -11.29
N LEU A 60 9.85 -8.97 -10.12
CA LEU A 60 9.39 -9.57 -8.88
C LEU A 60 9.23 -8.52 -7.80
N VAL A 61 8.14 -8.61 -7.07
CA VAL A 61 7.86 -7.80 -5.88
C VAL A 61 7.62 -8.75 -4.72
N THR A 62 8.29 -8.53 -3.60
CA THR A 62 7.95 -9.26 -2.38
C THR A 62 7.72 -8.30 -1.23
N ILE A 63 6.77 -8.63 -0.38
CA ILE A 63 6.48 -7.94 0.86
C ILE A 63 6.58 -8.98 1.96
N ASN A 64 7.53 -8.78 2.88
CA ASN A 64 7.80 -9.70 3.97
C ASN A 64 8.03 -11.14 3.44
N GLY A 65 8.70 -11.26 2.28
CA GLY A 65 9.02 -12.54 1.65
C GLY A 65 7.95 -13.10 0.74
N PHE A 66 6.78 -12.48 0.63
CA PHE A 66 5.66 -12.97 -0.17
C PHE A 66 5.33 -12.00 -1.31
N GLN A 67 4.94 -12.55 -2.45
CA GLN A 67 4.39 -11.72 -3.52
C GLN A 67 3.06 -11.11 -3.07
N PRO A 68 2.68 -9.94 -3.62
CA PRO A 68 1.38 -9.34 -3.27
C PRO A 68 0.23 -10.34 -3.44
N SER A 69 -0.56 -10.50 -2.38
CA SER A 69 -1.53 -11.57 -2.25
C SER A 69 -2.49 -11.22 -1.11
N PRO A 70 -3.53 -12.02 -0.84
CA PRO A 70 -4.34 -11.82 0.36
C PRO A 70 -3.53 -11.85 1.66
N ILE A 71 -2.42 -12.61 1.68
CA ILE A 71 -1.54 -12.65 2.87
C ILE A 71 -0.89 -11.28 3.10
N THR A 72 -0.30 -10.68 2.05
CA THR A 72 0.35 -9.38 2.17
C THR A 72 -0.66 -8.25 2.36
N LYS A 73 -1.87 -8.37 1.78
CA LYS A 73 -2.91 -7.35 1.98
C LYS A 73 -3.29 -7.20 3.44
N ALA A 74 -3.25 -8.27 4.21
CA ALA A 74 -3.52 -8.21 5.65
C ALA A 74 -2.44 -7.45 6.42
N GLN A 75 -1.25 -7.27 5.84
CA GLN A 75 -0.10 -6.62 6.46
C GLN A 75 0.14 -5.21 5.94
N VAL A 76 -0.61 -4.76 4.94
CA VAL A 76 -0.41 -3.47 4.27
C VAL A 76 -1.63 -2.58 4.50
N ALA A 77 -1.38 -1.35 4.94
CA ALA A 77 -2.42 -0.32 4.99
C ALA A 77 -2.13 0.72 3.91
N TYR A 78 -3.14 1.08 3.14
CA TYR A 78 -3.01 2.02 2.04
C TYR A 78 -3.86 3.25 2.33
N LEU A 79 -3.20 4.41 2.34
CA LEU A 79 -3.88 5.70 2.53
C LEU A 79 -3.58 6.59 1.33
N PRO A 80 -4.46 6.62 0.33
CA PRO A 80 -4.26 7.47 -0.84
C PRO A 80 -4.51 8.96 -0.51
N ASP A 81 -4.01 9.85 -1.38
CA ASP A 81 -4.24 11.27 -1.26
C ASP A 81 -5.70 11.67 -1.57
N THR A 82 -6.38 10.85 -2.40
CA THR A 82 -7.81 10.99 -2.61
C THR A 82 -8.53 9.87 -1.89
N THR A 83 -9.63 10.22 -1.20
CA THR A 83 -10.35 9.20 -0.47
C THR A 83 -11.17 8.33 -1.41
N TYR A 84 -11.13 7.02 -1.19
CA TYR A 84 -12.04 6.06 -1.81
C TYR A 84 -13.18 5.68 -0.87
N LEU A 85 -13.24 6.33 0.29
CA LEU A 85 -14.31 6.08 1.24
C LEU A 85 -15.61 6.69 0.71
N ASP A 86 -16.70 5.97 0.90
CA ASP A 86 -18.03 6.44 0.52
C ASP A 86 -18.48 7.48 1.55
N GLU A 87 -18.61 8.73 1.13
CA GLU A 87 -18.96 9.82 2.02
C GLU A 87 -20.39 9.71 2.55
N SER A 88 -21.23 8.87 1.95
CA SER A 88 -22.57 8.60 2.46
C SER A 88 -22.57 7.70 3.70
N LYS A 89 -21.43 7.08 4.03
CA LYS A 89 -21.32 6.20 5.17
C LYS A 89 -20.78 6.94 6.38
N THR A 90 -21.14 6.45 7.56
CA THR A 90 -20.69 7.04 8.82
C THR A 90 -19.28 6.58 9.18
N ILE A 91 -18.64 7.31 10.08
CA ILE A 91 -17.38 6.88 10.67
C ILE A 91 -17.55 5.52 11.36
N GLN A 92 -18.68 5.32 12.07
CA GLN A 92 -18.97 4.07 12.73
C GLN A 92 -18.98 2.89 11.74
N TYR A 93 -19.55 3.10 10.55
CA TYR A 93 -19.57 2.09 9.50
C TYR A 93 -18.15 1.64 9.15
N TYR A 94 -17.22 2.58 8.98
CA TYR A 94 -15.85 2.26 8.59
C TYR A 94 -15.05 1.64 9.74
N LEU A 95 -15.31 2.03 10.98
CA LEU A 95 -14.66 1.39 12.12
C LEU A 95 -15.05 -0.08 12.18
N ASP A 96 -16.33 -0.39 11.99
CA ASP A 96 -16.81 -1.77 11.97
C ASP A 96 -16.23 -2.54 10.78
N PHE A 97 -16.18 -1.89 9.62
CA PHE A 97 -15.60 -2.49 8.41
C PHE A 97 -14.15 -2.87 8.63
N PHE A 98 -13.32 -1.96 9.14
CA PHE A 98 -11.91 -2.24 9.36
C PHE A 98 -11.70 -3.28 10.45
N GLN A 99 -12.54 -3.30 11.47
CA GLN A 99 -12.45 -4.32 12.50
C GLN A 99 -12.71 -5.72 11.94
N ASP A 100 -13.62 -5.85 11.00
CA ASP A 100 -13.94 -7.12 10.37
C ASP A 100 -12.82 -7.60 9.42
N PHE A 101 -12.17 -6.66 8.72
CA PHE A 101 -11.18 -6.99 7.70
C PHE A 101 -9.76 -7.12 8.23
N TYR A 102 -9.40 -6.41 9.30
CA TYR A 102 -8.04 -6.39 9.83
C TYR A 102 -8.03 -6.92 11.25
N ALA A 103 -7.40 -8.07 11.44
CA ALA A 103 -7.34 -8.72 12.76
C ALA A 103 -6.60 -7.87 13.79
N ASP A 104 -5.68 -7.02 13.33
CA ASP A 104 -4.89 -6.14 14.20
C ASP A 104 -5.51 -4.76 14.40
N PHE A 105 -6.70 -4.51 13.88
CA PHE A 105 -7.36 -3.22 14.05
C PHE A 105 -7.78 -3.02 15.51
N ARG A 106 -7.38 -1.91 16.09
CA ARG A 106 -7.61 -1.61 17.50
C ARG A 106 -8.76 -0.62 17.63
N TYR A 107 -9.98 -1.14 17.73
CA TYR A 107 -11.20 -0.34 17.77
C TYR A 107 -11.20 0.70 18.91
N PRO A 108 -10.85 0.33 20.18
CA PRO A 108 -10.84 1.32 21.24
C PRO A 108 -9.84 2.45 21.00
N LEU A 109 -8.68 2.15 20.41
CA LEU A 109 -7.70 3.17 20.07
C LEU A 109 -8.21 4.10 18.98
N ALA A 110 -8.90 3.56 17.97
CA ALA A 110 -9.49 4.37 16.91
C ALA A 110 -10.52 5.35 17.46
N LEU A 111 -11.38 4.91 18.37
CA LEU A 111 -12.34 5.80 19.03
C LEU A 111 -11.65 6.89 19.82
N GLN A 112 -10.59 6.55 20.55
CA GLN A 112 -9.83 7.52 21.33
C GLN A 112 -9.23 8.59 20.44
N LEU A 113 -8.61 8.18 19.32
CA LEU A 113 -8.01 9.11 18.36
C LEU A 113 -9.05 10.06 17.76
N LEU A 114 -10.23 9.55 17.45
CA LEU A 114 -11.32 10.40 16.92
C LEU A 114 -11.78 11.43 17.94
N GLN A 115 -11.83 11.07 19.23
CA GLN A 115 -12.17 12.00 20.29
C GLN A 115 -11.11 13.10 20.43
N ASP A 116 -9.84 12.72 20.29
CA ASP A 116 -8.71 13.65 20.43
C ASP A 116 -8.66 14.67 19.28
N LEU A 117 -9.28 14.36 18.13
CA LEU A 117 -9.30 15.24 16.98
C LEU A 117 -10.35 16.33 17.03
N LYS A 118 -11.21 16.36 18.03
CA LYS A 118 -12.26 17.37 18.16
C LYS A 118 -11.72 18.72 18.64
#